data_5fc02b3bde7d21e6cf820266540e561a
#
_entry.id   5fc02b3bde7d21e6cf820266540e561a
#
_cell.length_a   1.000
_cell.length_b   1.000
_cell.length_c   1.000
_cell.angle_alpha   90.00
_cell.angle_beta   90.00
_cell.angle_gamma   90.00
#
_symmetry.space_group_name_H-M   'P 1'
#
loop_
_entity.id
_entity.type
_entity.pdbx_description
1 polymer ?
#
loop_
_entity_poly.entity_id
_entity_poly.type
_entity_poly.pdbx_seq_one_letter_code
_entity_poly.pdbx_strand_id
1 'polypeptide(L)'
;MFAKSNAGALPVLLLMSLWVAAAWAEAPAPLPVPAQAGVPTAANAVSPLSALGPGDSVTLHVFGQPDMDTVLGVADDGTIRIPLAGSVEVGGLSAESAARRVEKAFKDGGYFVDPHVTLTVTQSLSQRVSVLGEVKLPGRYPVDARTTIIDLLAQAGGETEFGSDTVYVLRTDAAGSVKRYPVNLKGLADASASAPTQLLRAGDSVYVPRAEQFYILGEVQKPSMYKLEPNLTVLQAISLAGGVTPKGSDRRVEIKRAGKDGQQVVIKPKPNDFVQPDDVIRVKESIF
;
A
#
# COMPACT_ATOMS: atom_id res chain seq x y z
N MET A 1 99.07 -18.04 -54.96
CA MET A 1 99.12 -19.40 -55.48
C MET A 1 97.69 -19.98 -55.35
N PHE A 2 97.14 -20.25 -56.51
CA PHE A 2 96.01 -21.11 -56.78
C PHE A 2 94.71 -20.95 -55.91
N ALA A 3 93.65 -20.49 -56.42
CA ALA A 3 92.78 -20.93 -57.53
C ALA A 3 91.58 -21.72 -57.10
N LYS A 4 90.53 -21.40 -57.71
CA LYS A 4 89.25 -22.09 -58.03
C LYS A 4 88.10 -21.91 -57.09
N SER A 5 87.11 -21.18 -57.54
CA SER A 5 86.06 -21.59 -58.51
C SER A 5 85.06 -22.59 -57.96
N ASN A 6 83.82 -22.18 -57.75
CA ASN A 6 82.65 -22.60 -58.54
C ASN A 6 81.37 -22.17 -57.79
N ALA A 7 80.61 -21.34 -58.39
CA ALA A 7 79.40 -21.69 -59.12
C ALA A 7 78.27 -22.26 -58.29
N GLY A 8 77.28 -21.56 -58.24
CA GLY A 8 75.98 -22.18 -58.45
C GLY A 8 74.88 -21.90 -57.43
N ALA A 9 73.90 -21.42 -57.99
CA ALA A 9 72.52 -21.46 -57.56
C ALA A 9 72.00 -20.40 -56.61
N LEU A 10 71.32 -19.48 -57.22
CA LEU A 10 70.20 -18.77 -56.59
C LEU A 10 69.13 -19.76 -56.09
N PRO A 11 68.51 -19.49 -55.00
CA PRO A 11 67.09 -19.70 -54.89
C PRO A 11 66.36 -18.44 -54.50
N VAL A 12 65.48 -18.14 -55.36
CA VAL A 12 64.11 -17.54 -55.16
C VAL A 12 63.83 -17.03 -53.76
N LEU A 13 63.89 -15.74 -53.61
CA LEU A 13 63.34 -14.99 -52.49
C LEU A 13 61.80 -15.07 -52.55
N LEU A 14 61.21 -15.99 -51.79
CA LEU A 14 59.82 -15.99 -51.50
C LEU A 14 59.52 -14.88 -50.48
N LEU A 15 59.02 -13.76 -50.97
CA LEU A 15 58.48 -12.68 -50.18
C LEU A 15 57.19 -13.17 -49.54
N MET A 16 57.29 -13.68 -48.34
CA MET A 16 56.12 -13.86 -47.46
C MET A 16 55.69 -12.50 -46.95
N SER A 17 54.71 -11.89 -47.62
CA SER A 17 53.98 -10.77 -47.13
C SER A 17 53.20 -11.19 -45.90
N LEU A 18 53.72 -10.83 -44.70
CA LEU A 18 52.92 -10.89 -43.45
C LEU A 18 51.78 -9.88 -43.58
N TRP A 19 50.60 -10.41 -43.89
CA TRP A 19 49.37 -9.69 -43.66
C TRP A 19 49.14 -9.69 -42.12
N VAL A 20 49.51 -8.58 -41.48
CA VAL A 20 49.01 -8.25 -40.14
C VAL A 20 47.57 -7.91 -40.31
N ALA A 21 46.70 -8.89 -40.09
CA ALA A 21 45.27 -8.62 -39.89
C ALA A 21 45.14 -7.81 -38.59
N ALA A 22 44.99 -6.51 -38.73
CA ALA A 22 44.50 -5.67 -37.63
C ALA A 22 43.11 -6.15 -37.25
N ALA A 23 43.02 -6.97 -36.21
CA ALA A 23 41.78 -7.28 -35.55
C ALA A 23 41.28 -5.95 -34.95
N TRP A 24 40.37 -5.32 -35.66
CA TRP A 24 39.59 -4.27 -35.07
C TRP A 24 38.76 -4.94 -33.96
N ALA A 25 39.15 -4.66 -32.73
CA ALA A 25 38.36 -5.01 -31.57
C ALA A 25 37.03 -4.22 -31.73
N GLU A 26 36.04 -4.93 -32.17
CA GLU A 26 34.63 -4.46 -32.17
C GLU A 26 34.28 -4.14 -30.73
N ALA A 27 34.12 -2.85 -30.42
CA ALA A 27 33.71 -2.41 -29.11
C ALA A 27 32.39 -3.11 -28.79
N PRO A 28 32.22 -3.69 -27.59
CA PRO A 28 30.95 -4.35 -27.23
C PRO A 28 29.82 -3.32 -27.39
N ALA A 29 28.81 -3.69 -28.16
CA ALA A 29 27.60 -2.90 -28.31
C ALA A 29 27.08 -2.53 -26.92
N PRO A 30 26.65 -1.28 -26.67
CA PRO A 30 26.06 -0.92 -25.40
C PRO A 30 24.85 -1.82 -25.18
N LEU A 31 24.85 -2.49 -24.02
CA LEU A 31 23.71 -3.28 -23.58
C LEU A 31 22.45 -2.42 -23.69
N PRO A 32 21.33 -2.95 -24.22
CA PRO A 32 20.09 -2.21 -24.23
C PRO A 32 19.79 -1.82 -22.78
N VAL A 33 19.82 -0.50 -22.53
CA VAL A 33 19.29 0.07 -21.30
C VAL A 33 17.87 -0.46 -21.21
N PRO A 34 17.47 -1.18 -20.14
CA PRO A 34 16.09 -1.58 -20.00
C PRO A 34 15.28 -0.30 -20.12
N ALA A 35 14.42 -0.25 -21.14
CA ALA A 35 13.45 0.81 -21.25
C ALA A 35 12.79 0.88 -19.87
N GLN A 36 12.98 1.99 -19.18
CA GLN A 36 12.25 2.27 -17.97
C GLN A 36 10.80 2.08 -18.38
N ALA A 37 10.24 0.93 -18.02
CA ALA A 37 8.82 0.72 -18.09
C ALA A 37 8.24 1.93 -17.38
N GLY A 38 7.69 2.85 -18.14
CA GLY A 38 7.06 4.02 -17.59
C GLY A 38 6.17 3.49 -16.48
N VAL A 39 6.49 3.88 -15.25
CA VAL A 39 5.58 3.68 -14.12
C VAL A 39 4.27 4.17 -14.70
N PRO A 40 3.24 3.33 -14.86
CA PRO A 40 1.95 3.84 -15.22
C PRO A 40 1.66 4.87 -14.14
N THR A 41 1.76 6.14 -14.48
CA THR A 41 1.08 7.17 -13.72
C THR A 41 -0.33 6.64 -13.75
N ALA A 42 -0.74 6.02 -12.64
CA ALA A 42 -2.12 5.67 -12.41
C ALA A 42 -2.83 7.03 -12.52
N ALA A 43 -3.20 7.38 -13.74
CA ALA A 43 -4.18 8.41 -13.96
C ALA A 43 -5.29 7.98 -13.03
N ASN A 44 -5.55 8.79 -12.01
CA ASN A 44 -6.66 8.61 -11.08
C ASN A 44 -7.93 8.57 -11.92
N ALA A 45 -8.21 7.42 -12.52
CA ALA A 45 -9.48 7.14 -13.18
C ALA A 45 -10.50 7.07 -12.05
N VAL A 46 -11.00 8.24 -11.67
CA VAL A 46 -12.08 8.36 -10.70
C VAL A 46 -13.25 7.60 -11.29
N SER A 47 -13.72 6.58 -10.57
CA SER A 47 -14.85 5.79 -10.99
C SER A 47 -16.03 6.71 -11.31
N PRO A 48 -16.72 6.53 -12.44
CA PRO A 48 -17.85 7.38 -12.84
C PRO A 48 -19.01 7.38 -11.84
N LEU A 49 -18.96 6.51 -10.85
CA LEU A 49 -19.95 6.37 -9.79
C LEU A 49 -19.61 7.20 -8.52
N SER A 50 -18.46 7.85 -8.48
CA SER A 50 -18.09 8.67 -7.33
C SER A 50 -18.89 9.97 -7.34
N ALA A 51 -19.48 10.30 -6.20
CA ALA A 51 -20.18 11.57 -6.03
C ALA A 51 -19.19 12.72 -5.94
N LEU A 52 -19.46 13.82 -6.62
CA LEU A 52 -18.68 15.05 -6.55
C LEU A 52 -18.80 15.67 -5.17
N GLY A 53 -17.71 16.19 -4.65
CA GLY A 53 -17.70 16.86 -3.35
C GLY A 53 -16.75 18.06 -3.33
N PRO A 54 -16.79 18.83 -2.23
CA PRO A 54 -15.93 20.01 -2.07
C PRO A 54 -14.46 19.70 -2.28
N GLY A 55 -13.78 20.57 -3.03
CA GLY A 55 -12.35 20.44 -3.38
C GLY A 55 -12.06 19.56 -4.59
N ASP A 56 -13.05 18.87 -5.16
CA ASP A 56 -12.86 18.12 -6.41
C ASP A 56 -12.65 19.07 -7.58
N SER A 57 -11.90 18.63 -8.58
CA SER A 57 -11.71 19.35 -9.83
C SER A 57 -12.30 18.57 -10.99
N VAL A 58 -13.08 19.25 -11.81
CA VAL A 58 -13.74 18.70 -13.00
C VAL A 58 -13.34 19.49 -14.24
N THR A 59 -13.16 18.82 -15.34
CA THR A 59 -13.05 19.47 -16.66
C THR A 59 -14.42 19.47 -17.31
N LEU A 60 -14.89 20.65 -17.63
CA LEU A 60 -16.06 20.90 -18.44
C LEU A 60 -15.66 20.84 -19.90
N HIS A 61 -16.39 20.05 -20.68
CA HIS A 61 -16.32 20.05 -22.15
C HIS A 61 -17.72 20.24 -22.73
N VAL A 62 -17.89 21.23 -23.58
CA VAL A 62 -19.14 21.52 -24.27
C VAL A 62 -18.98 21.19 -25.74
N PHE A 63 -19.73 20.23 -26.24
CA PHE A 63 -19.63 19.78 -27.63
C PHE A 63 -19.91 20.93 -28.60
N GLY A 64 -19.00 21.12 -29.57
CA GLY A 64 -19.09 22.18 -30.55
C GLY A 64 -18.67 23.60 -30.07
N GLN A 65 -18.21 23.72 -28.82
CA GLN A 65 -17.77 24.97 -28.19
C GLN A 65 -16.43 24.81 -27.45
N PRO A 66 -15.30 24.64 -28.15
CA PRO A 66 -13.99 24.39 -27.52
C PRO A 66 -13.53 25.57 -26.63
N ASP A 67 -14.00 26.77 -26.88
CA ASP A 67 -13.70 27.96 -26.06
C ASP A 67 -14.30 27.90 -24.66
N MET A 68 -15.23 26.97 -24.44
CA MET A 68 -15.88 26.74 -23.14
C MET A 68 -15.20 25.64 -22.32
N ASP A 69 -14.23 24.93 -22.90
CA ASP A 69 -13.47 23.89 -22.21
C ASP A 69 -12.64 24.51 -21.10
N THR A 70 -12.94 24.11 -19.87
CA THR A 70 -12.27 24.69 -18.70
C THR A 70 -12.25 23.72 -17.53
N VAL A 71 -11.25 23.88 -16.66
CA VAL A 71 -11.13 23.16 -15.39
C VAL A 71 -11.82 23.97 -14.31
N LEU A 72 -12.76 23.34 -13.60
CA LEU A 72 -13.57 23.96 -12.56
C LEU A 72 -13.37 23.22 -11.23
N GLY A 73 -13.24 23.99 -10.15
CA GLY A 73 -13.24 23.43 -8.79
C GLY A 73 -14.63 23.39 -8.19
N VAL A 74 -14.94 22.32 -7.46
CA VAL A 74 -16.15 22.26 -6.64
C VAL A 74 -15.90 23.04 -5.35
N ALA A 75 -16.69 24.07 -5.14
CA ALA A 75 -16.61 24.92 -3.95
C ALA A 75 -17.13 24.20 -2.69
N ASP A 76 -16.88 24.79 -1.51
CA ASP A 76 -17.27 24.21 -0.21
C ASP A 76 -18.79 24.05 -0.06
N ASP A 77 -19.57 24.84 -0.77
CA ASP A 77 -21.04 24.75 -0.84
C ASP A 77 -21.54 23.68 -1.83
N GLY A 78 -20.64 22.93 -2.46
CA GLY A 78 -20.97 21.91 -3.45
C GLY A 78 -21.34 22.47 -4.83
N THR A 79 -21.04 23.75 -5.12
CA THR A 79 -21.29 24.36 -6.43
C THR A 79 -20.05 24.39 -7.30
N ILE A 80 -20.25 24.42 -8.62
CA ILE A 80 -19.22 24.79 -9.61
C ILE A 80 -19.63 26.10 -10.26
N ARG A 81 -18.66 26.97 -10.54
CA ARG A 81 -18.91 28.23 -11.24
C ARG A 81 -18.59 28.08 -12.72
N ILE A 82 -19.60 28.09 -13.54
CA ILE A 82 -19.52 27.88 -14.99
C ILE A 82 -19.61 29.23 -15.72
N PRO A 83 -18.77 29.48 -16.72
CA PRO A 83 -18.91 30.64 -17.58
C PRO A 83 -20.34 30.73 -18.16
N LEU A 84 -20.93 31.90 -18.20
CA LEU A 84 -22.29 32.22 -18.66
C LEU A 84 -23.39 31.71 -17.69
N ALA A 85 -23.41 30.41 -17.32
CA ALA A 85 -24.47 29.81 -16.51
C ALA A 85 -24.39 30.12 -15.00
N GLY A 86 -23.25 30.69 -14.52
CA GLY A 86 -23.09 31.03 -13.12
C GLY A 86 -22.81 29.83 -12.22
N SER A 87 -23.33 29.84 -10.99
CA SER A 87 -23.12 28.75 -10.01
C SER A 87 -24.15 27.65 -10.21
N VAL A 88 -23.68 26.42 -10.35
CA VAL A 88 -24.51 25.21 -10.49
C VAL A 88 -24.15 24.23 -9.38
N GLU A 89 -25.16 23.77 -8.62
CA GLU A 89 -24.99 22.80 -7.56
C GLU A 89 -24.74 21.40 -8.13
N VAL A 90 -23.60 20.82 -7.80
CA VAL A 90 -23.16 19.49 -8.26
C VAL A 90 -22.76 18.55 -7.11
N GLY A 91 -22.72 19.07 -5.91
CA GLY A 91 -22.37 18.30 -4.70
C GLY A 91 -23.27 17.09 -4.51
N GLY A 92 -22.66 15.92 -4.25
CA GLY A 92 -23.38 14.66 -4.08
C GLY A 92 -23.87 14.00 -5.39
N LEU A 93 -23.66 14.62 -6.54
CA LEU A 93 -24.05 14.09 -7.85
C LEU A 93 -22.88 13.30 -8.48
N SER A 94 -23.19 12.29 -9.28
CA SER A 94 -22.21 11.71 -10.19
C SER A 94 -21.83 12.71 -11.29
N ALA A 95 -20.64 12.56 -11.90
CA ALA A 95 -20.19 13.42 -12.99
C ALA A 95 -21.23 13.51 -14.12
N GLU A 96 -21.87 12.38 -14.46
CA GLU A 96 -22.92 12.33 -15.47
C GLU A 96 -24.18 13.12 -15.07
N SER A 97 -24.62 12.96 -13.81
CA SER A 97 -25.79 13.71 -13.29
C SER A 97 -25.51 15.19 -13.18
N ALA A 98 -24.27 15.55 -12.82
CA ALA A 98 -23.82 16.93 -12.78
C ALA A 98 -23.76 17.53 -14.21
N ALA A 99 -23.29 16.78 -15.21
CA ALA A 99 -23.29 17.21 -16.61
C ALA A 99 -24.70 17.55 -17.08
N ARG A 100 -25.68 16.67 -16.81
CA ARG A 100 -27.10 16.92 -17.13
C ARG A 100 -27.65 18.17 -16.42
N ARG A 101 -27.20 18.45 -15.21
CA ARG A 101 -27.61 19.66 -14.49
C ARG A 101 -27.02 20.91 -15.09
N VAL A 102 -25.79 20.85 -15.60
CA VAL A 102 -25.13 21.93 -16.33
C VAL A 102 -25.81 22.19 -17.68
N GLU A 103 -26.12 21.13 -18.43
CA GLU A 103 -26.91 21.24 -19.68
C GLU A 103 -28.22 21.98 -19.46
N LYS A 104 -28.93 21.60 -18.38
CA LYS A 104 -30.18 22.27 -18.01
C LYS A 104 -29.94 23.74 -17.68
N ALA A 105 -28.88 24.10 -16.94
CA ALA A 105 -28.55 25.47 -16.60
C ALA A 105 -28.25 26.33 -17.84
N PHE A 106 -27.55 25.79 -18.82
CA PHE A 106 -27.30 26.44 -20.09
C PHE A 106 -28.55 26.67 -20.91
N LYS A 107 -29.46 25.67 -20.92
CA LYS A 107 -30.75 25.75 -21.64
C LYS A 107 -31.71 26.77 -21.00
N ASP A 108 -31.86 26.70 -19.68
CA ASP A 108 -32.71 27.59 -18.92
C ASP A 108 -32.24 29.07 -19.00
N GLY A 109 -30.91 29.26 -19.05
CA GLY A 109 -30.31 30.59 -19.26
C GLY A 109 -30.37 31.11 -20.69
N GLY A 110 -30.85 30.32 -21.65
CA GLY A 110 -30.96 30.71 -23.07
C GLY A 110 -29.63 30.83 -23.81
N TYR A 111 -28.55 30.28 -23.25
CA TYR A 111 -27.21 30.36 -23.85
C TYR A 111 -27.05 29.39 -25.00
N PHE A 112 -27.65 28.20 -24.90
CA PHE A 112 -27.64 27.17 -25.92
C PHE A 112 -29.01 26.52 -26.07
N VAL A 113 -29.35 26.11 -27.29
CA VAL A 113 -30.66 25.47 -27.57
C VAL A 113 -30.61 24.00 -27.15
N ASP A 114 -29.52 23.28 -27.48
CA ASP A 114 -29.36 21.86 -27.18
C ASP A 114 -27.91 21.57 -26.81
N PRO A 115 -27.45 22.01 -25.63
CA PRO A 115 -26.08 21.80 -25.17
C PRO A 115 -25.84 20.34 -24.83
N HIS A 116 -24.73 19.79 -25.28
CA HIS A 116 -24.22 18.49 -24.87
C HIS A 116 -22.94 18.70 -24.06
N VAL A 117 -23.00 18.37 -22.78
CA VAL A 117 -21.95 18.62 -21.82
C VAL A 117 -21.35 17.32 -21.29
N THR A 118 -20.03 17.26 -21.22
CA THR A 118 -19.30 16.20 -20.52
C THR A 118 -18.52 16.82 -19.36
N LEU A 119 -18.68 16.24 -18.16
CA LEU A 119 -17.85 16.55 -17.00
C LEU A 119 -16.94 15.37 -16.72
N THR A 120 -15.63 15.62 -16.74
CA THR A 120 -14.61 14.62 -16.40
C THR A 120 -13.94 15.02 -15.10
N VAL A 121 -13.96 14.14 -14.09
CA VAL A 121 -13.26 14.39 -12.83
C VAL A 121 -11.76 14.22 -13.06
N THR A 122 -11.00 15.31 -12.91
CA THR A 122 -9.55 15.34 -13.06
C THR A 122 -8.83 15.11 -11.74
N GLN A 123 -9.42 15.57 -10.64
CA GLN A 123 -8.89 15.35 -9.31
C GLN A 123 -10.02 15.18 -8.31
N SER A 124 -9.98 14.08 -7.53
CA SER A 124 -10.92 13.85 -6.44
C SER A 124 -10.20 13.99 -5.12
N LEU A 125 -10.50 15.03 -4.38
CA LEU A 125 -10.01 15.29 -3.03
C LEU A 125 -11.07 14.96 -1.98
N SER A 126 -12.34 14.99 -2.36
CA SER A 126 -13.48 14.70 -1.50
C SER A 126 -13.63 13.23 -1.17
N GLN A 127 -13.28 12.35 -2.13
CA GLN A 127 -13.44 10.91 -2.02
C GLN A 127 -12.15 10.24 -1.53
N ARG A 128 -11.78 10.51 -0.27
CA ARG A 128 -10.58 9.95 0.34
C ARG A 128 -10.84 9.35 1.70
N VAL A 129 -10.07 8.32 2.04
CA VAL A 129 -10.00 7.68 3.35
C VAL A 129 -8.58 7.81 3.88
N SER A 130 -8.45 8.05 5.18
CA SER A 130 -7.15 8.09 5.85
C SER A 130 -6.81 6.71 6.41
N VAL A 131 -5.56 6.25 6.21
CA VAL A 131 -5.03 5.02 6.80
C VAL A 131 -3.92 5.37 7.76
N LEU A 132 -4.04 4.91 9.00
CA LEU A 132 -3.17 5.26 10.12
C LEU A 132 -2.76 4.01 10.91
N GLY A 133 -1.64 4.11 11.63
CA GLY A 133 -1.15 3.05 12.53
C GLY A 133 -0.18 2.09 11.88
N GLU A 134 -0.25 0.82 12.25
CA GLU A 134 0.70 -0.24 11.85
C GLU A 134 0.41 -0.77 10.43
N VAL A 135 0.57 0.11 9.45
CA VAL A 135 0.52 -0.17 8.01
C VAL A 135 1.84 0.23 7.36
N LYS A 136 2.21 -0.41 6.26
CA LYS A 136 3.48 -0.12 5.59
C LYS A 136 3.54 1.28 4.99
N LEU A 137 2.43 1.76 4.44
CA LEU A 137 2.32 3.07 3.81
C LEU A 137 1.11 3.80 4.40
N PRO A 138 1.25 4.49 5.54
CA PRO A 138 0.18 5.33 6.08
C PRO A 138 -0.04 6.55 5.19
N GLY A 139 -1.29 6.98 5.04
CA GLY A 139 -1.61 8.12 4.17
C GLY A 139 -3.08 8.28 3.85
N ARG A 140 -3.38 9.12 2.86
CA ARG A 140 -4.73 9.31 2.33
C ARG A 140 -4.86 8.65 0.98
N TYR A 141 -5.87 7.82 0.83
CA TYR A 141 -6.12 7.02 -0.36
C TYR A 141 -7.46 7.40 -1.00
N PRO A 142 -7.51 7.49 -2.33
CA PRO A 142 -8.77 7.68 -3.02
C PRO A 142 -9.63 6.42 -2.86
N VAL A 143 -10.91 6.61 -2.67
CA VAL A 143 -11.89 5.52 -2.57
C VAL A 143 -13.08 5.78 -3.47
N ASP A 144 -13.72 4.71 -3.89
CA ASP A 144 -14.98 4.76 -4.62
C ASP A 144 -16.09 4.06 -3.80
N ALA A 145 -17.29 4.01 -4.37
CA ALA A 145 -18.46 3.41 -3.72
C ALA A 145 -18.33 1.89 -3.47
N ARG A 146 -17.32 1.23 -4.04
CA ARG A 146 -17.07 -0.21 -3.92
C ARG A 146 -15.81 -0.56 -3.16
N THR A 147 -15.02 0.42 -2.80
CA THR A 147 -13.73 0.19 -2.12
C THR A 147 -13.96 -0.45 -0.76
N THR A 148 -13.35 -1.61 -0.56
CA THR A 148 -13.39 -2.35 0.70
C THR A 148 -12.20 -2.01 1.58
N ILE A 149 -12.26 -2.42 2.85
CA ILE A 149 -11.12 -2.30 3.78
C ILE A 149 -9.91 -3.09 3.27
N ILE A 150 -10.15 -4.28 2.68
CA ILE A 150 -9.07 -5.12 2.15
C ILE A 150 -8.39 -4.43 0.98
N ASP A 151 -9.15 -3.84 0.04
CA ASP A 151 -8.60 -3.10 -1.09
C ASP A 151 -7.76 -1.91 -0.62
N LEU A 152 -8.25 -1.18 0.39
CA LEU A 152 -7.55 -0.05 0.97
C LEU A 152 -6.24 -0.48 1.64
N LEU A 153 -6.27 -1.55 2.45
CA LEU A 153 -5.06 -2.08 3.10
C LEU A 153 -4.07 -2.63 2.08
N ALA A 154 -4.53 -3.27 1.01
CA ALA A 154 -3.67 -3.71 -0.09
C ALA A 154 -2.96 -2.52 -0.77
N GLN A 155 -3.67 -1.40 -1.01
CA GLN A 155 -3.07 -0.17 -1.52
C GLN A 155 -2.05 0.43 -0.54
N ALA A 156 -2.30 0.33 0.78
CA ALA A 156 -1.38 0.75 1.83
C ALA A 156 -0.19 -0.22 2.04
N GLY A 157 -0.05 -1.24 1.19
CA GLY A 157 1.02 -2.24 1.26
C GLY A 157 0.81 -3.31 2.33
N GLY A 158 -0.38 -3.38 2.93
CA GLY A 158 -0.72 -4.28 4.01
C GLY A 158 -0.29 -3.77 5.40
N GLU A 159 -0.63 -4.54 6.41
CA GLU A 159 -0.20 -4.30 7.79
C GLU A 159 1.29 -4.57 7.97
N THR A 160 1.90 -3.98 9.00
CA THR A 160 3.26 -4.32 9.43
C THR A 160 3.25 -5.64 10.20
N GLU A 161 4.44 -6.20 10.48
CA GLU A 161 4.61 -7.38 11.33
C GLU A 161 3.97 -7.20 12.72
N PHE A 162 3.90 -5.94 13.21
CA PHE A 162 3.33 -5.60 14.51
C PHE A 162 1.87 -5.14 14.43
N GLY A 163 1.26 -5.15 13.26
CA GLY A 163 -0.14 -4.79 13.07
C GLY A 163 -1.10 -5.81 13.72
N SER A 164 -2.20 -5.31 14.27
CA SER A 164 -3.26 -6.14 14.83
C SER A 164 -4.17 -6.69 13.73
N ASP A 165 -4.62 -7.93 13.87
CA ASP A 165 -5.63 -8.53 13.00
C ASP A 165 -7.01 -7.85 13.13
N THR A 166 -7.22 -7.03 14.17
CA THR A 166 -8.42 -6.23 14.36
C THR A 166 -8.10 -4.77 14.05
N VAL A 167 -8.70 -4.25 12.99
CA VAL A 167 -8.61 -2.85 12.58
C VAL A 167 -9.88 -2.09 12.97
N TYR A 168 -9.80 -0.79 13.03
CA TYR A 168 -10.94 0.05 13.39
C TYR A 168 -11.26 1.03 12.27
N VAL A 169 -12.50 1.03 11.84
CA VAL A 169 -13.04 2.09 10.98
C VAL A 169 -13.63 3.16 11.87
N LEU A 170 -13.07 4.35 11.78
CA LEU A 170 -13.55 5.55 12.46
C LEU A 170 -14.39 6.34 11.46
N ARG A 171 -15.66 6.46 11.73
CA ARG A 171 -16.61 7.19 10.89
C ARG A 171 -17.26 8.31 11.67
N THR A 172 -17.18 9.52 11.12
CA THR A 172 -17.87 10.67 11.67
C THR A 172 -19.31 10.69 11.17
N ASP A 173 -20.27 10.72 12.06
CA ASP A 173 -21.68 10.87 11.71
C ASP A 173 -22.05 12.36 11.45
N ALA A 174 -23.27 12.58 10.95
CA ALA A 174 -23.75 13.94 10.63
C ALA A 174 -23.82 14.88 11.86
N ALA A 175 -23.78 14.32 13.06
CA ALA A 175 -23.75 15.09 14.33
C ALA A 175 -22.32 15.43 14.78
N GLY A 176 -21.28 15.05 14.00
CA GLY A 176 -19.88 15.25 14.34
C GLY A 176 -19.31 14.22 15.33
N SER A 177 -20.09 13.21 15.72
CA SER A 177 -19.62 12.15 16.62
C SER A 177 -18.86 11.08 15.85
N VAL A 178 -17.71 10.68 16.38
CA VAL A 178 -16.90 9.60 15.79
C VAL A 178 -17.34 8.25 16.31
N LYS A 179 -17.83 7.41 15.42
CA LYS A 179 -18.17 6.01 15.72
C LYS A 179 -17.01 5.09 15.31
N ARG A 180 -16.69 4.14 16.18
CA ARG A 180 -15.62 3.17 15.99
C ARG A 180 -16.21 1.80 15.69
N TYR A 181 -15.85 1.23 14.55
CA TYR A 181 -16.29 -0.08 14.10
C TYR A 181 -15.09 -1.03 14.07
N PRO A 182 -15.04 -2.05 14.94
CA PRO A 182 -14.00 -3.07 14.88
C PRO A 182 -14.25 -4.00 13.70
N VAL A 183 -13.20 -4.32 12.97
CA VAL A 183 -13.21 -5.24 11.82
C VAL A 183 -12.06 -6.23 11.97
N ASN A 184 -12.39 -7.53 12.02
CA ASN A 184 -11.40 -8.59 12.11
C ASN A 184 -10.98 -9.00 10.69
N LEU A 185 -9.70 -8.78 10.34
CA LEU A 185 -9.17 -9.07 9.01
C LEU A 185 -9.14 -10.57 8.71
N LYS A 186 -8.83 -11.42 9.71
CA LYS A 186 -8.84 -12.88 9.53
C LYS A 186 -10.25 -13.39 9.23
N GLY A 187 -11.26 -12.84 9.90
CA GLY A 187 -12.67 -13.20 9.65
C GLY A 187 -13.20 -12.71 8.31
N LEU A 188 -12.59 -11.70 7.69
CA LEU A 188 -12.99 -11.24 6.35
C LEU A 188 -12.54 -12.20 5.24
N ALA A 189 -11.46 -12.95 5.45
CA ALA A 189 -11.01 -13.98 4.52
C ALA A 189 -11.98 -15.18 4.51
N ASP A 190 -12.71 -15.40 5.60
CA ASP A 190 -13.76 -16.41 5.69
C ASP A 190 -15.07 -15.81 5.16
N ALA A 191 -15.55 -16.28 4.03
CA ALA A 191 -16.70 -15.76 3.28
C ALA A 191 -18.04 -15.63 4.07
N SER A 192 -18.05 -15.87 5.37
CA SER A 192 -19.21 -15.77 6.26
C SER A 192 -19.38 -14.38 6.92
N ALA A 193 -18.42 -13.49 6.78
CA ALA A 193 -18.47 -12.17 7.41
C ALA A 193 -19.26 -11.17 6.56
N SER A 194 -20.57 -11.22 6.59
CA SER A 194 -21.47 -10.17 6.07
C SER A 194 -21.40 -8.92 6.96
N ALA A 195 -20.21 -8.35 7.17
CA ALA A 195 -20.10 -7.13 7.95
C ALA A 195 -20.43 -5.93 7.06
N PRO A 196 -21.40 -5.08 7.42
CA PRO A 196 -21.73 -3.84 6.69
C PRO A 196 -20.55 -2.84 6.65
N THR A 197 -19.49 -3.13 7.39
CA THR A 197 -18.26 -2.35 7.50
C THR A 197 -17.22 -2.67 6.42
N GLN A 198 -17.52 -3.56 5.48
CA GLN A 198 -16.58 -3.88 4.41
C GLN A 198 -16.43 -2.75 3.38
N LEU A 199 -17.48 -1.93 3.21
CA LEU A 199 -17.46 -0.78 2.31
C LEU A 199 -17.07 0.50 3.05
N LEU A 200 -16.05 1.15 2.54
CA LEU A 200 -15.57 2.42 3.05
C LEU A 200 -16.36 3.58 2.45
N ARG A 201 -16.42 4.68 3.18
CA ARG A 201 -17.03 5.93 2.74
C ARG A 201 -15.98 7.03 2.75
N ALA A 202 -16.16 8.00 1.88
CA ALA A 202 -15.37 9.22 1.93
C ALA A 202 -15.38 9.83 3.33
N GLY A 203 -14.21 10.24 3.81
CA GLY A 203 -14.04 10.78 5.16
C GLY A 203 -13.83 9.74 6.26
N ASP A 204 -13.97 8.43 5.99
CA ASP A 204 -13.61 7.41 6.97
C ASP A 204 -12.11 7.46 7.28
N SER A 205 -11.74 7.01 8.47
CA SER A 205 -10.35 6.76 8.83
C SER A 205 -10.20 5.31 9.28
N VAL A 206 -9.26 4.59 8.67
CA VAL A 206 -8.91 3.22 9.04
C VAL A 206 -7.68 3.26 9.93
N TYR A 207 -7.84 2.79 11.16
CA TYR A 207 -6.76 2.72 12.13
C TYR A 207 -6.38 1.26 12.41
N VAL A 208 -5.13 0.92 12.14
CA VAL A 208 -4.55 -0.38 12.43
C VAL A 208 -3.73 -0.22 13.73
N PRO A 209 -4.23 -0.71 14.87
CA PRO A 209 -3.49 -0.64 16.11
C PRO A 209 -2.30 -1.60 16.09
N ARG A 210 -1.39 -1.38 16.99
CA ARG A 210 -0.35 -2.35 17.26
C ARG A 210 -0.96 -3.58 17.92
N ALA A 211 -0.52 -4.77 17.48
CA ALA A 211 -0.91 -6.03 18.09
C ALA A 211 -0.40 -6.10 19.54
N GLU A 212 -1.14 -6.81 20.36
CA GLU A 212 -0.64 -7.21 21.68
C GLU A 212 0.61 -8.07 21.51
N GLN A 213 1.53 -7.98 22.45
CA GLN A 213 2.85 -8.60 22.37
C GLN A 213 3.24 -9.26 23.69
N PHE A 214 4.20 -10.16 23.62
CA PHE A 214 4.86 -10.76 24.75
C PHE A 214 6.35 -10.93 24.47
N TYR A 215 7.13 -11.20 25.49
CA TYR A 215 8.59 -11.29 25.40
C TYR A 215 9.05 -12.66 25.81
N ILE A 216 10.04 -13.22 25.11
CA ILE A 216 10.71 -14.47 25.50
C ILE A 216 12.20 -14.19 25.65
N LEU A 217 12.73 -14.55 26.80
CA LEU A 217 14.11 -14.31 27.21
C LEU A 217 14.74 -15.60 27.78
N GLY A 218 16.07 -15.63 27.82
CA GLY A 218 16.85 -16.75 28.42
C GLY A 218 17.21 -17.83 27.42
N GLU A 219 17.16 -19.08 27.83
CA GLU A 219 17.67 -20.24 27.09
C GLU A 219 16.67 -20.73 26.01
N VAL A 220 16.39 -19.87 25.04
CA VAL A 220 15.61 -20.17 23.82
C VAL A 220 16.45 -19.84 22.58
N GLN A 221 16.15 -20.46 21.45
CA GLN A 221 16.90 -20.28 20.20
C GLN A 221 16.86 -18.84 19.68
N LYS A 222 15.71 -18.19 19.81
CA LYS A 222 15.45 -16.83 19.32
C LYS A 222 14.77 -15.99 20.39
N PRO A 223 15.53 -15.46 21.37
CA PRO A 223 14.95 -14.53 22.34
C PRO A 223 14.55 -13.24 21.64
N SER A 224 13.28 -12.85 21.76
CA SER A 224 12.73 -11.68 21.10
C SER A 224 11.37 -11.29 21.70
N MET A 225 10.81 -10.23 21.15
CA MET A 225 9.42 -9.84 21.28
C MET A 225 8.60 -10.53 20.18
N TYR A 226 7.43 -11.01 20.53
CA TYR A 226 6.52 -11.74 19.63
C TYR A 226 5.11 -11.15 19.68
N LYS A 227 4.41 -11.17 18.56
CA LYS A 227 2.99 -10.85 18.48
C LYS A 227 2.20 -11.90 19.25
N LEU A 228 1.28 -11.44 20.10
CA LEU A 228 0.41 -12.32 20.85
C LEU A 228 -0.78 -12.74 19.98
N GLU A 229 -0.90 -14.03 19.72
CA GLU A 229 -2.07 -14.60 19.07
C GLU A 229 -3.13 -15.00 20.10
N PRO A 230 -4.42 -14.98 19.74
CA PRO A 230 -5.48 -15.44 20.63
C PRO A 230 -5.25 -16.89 21.10
N ASN A 231 -5.39 -17.13 22.39
CA ASN A 231 -5.26 -18.47 23.01
C ASN A 231 -3.86 -19.11 22.86
N LEU A 232 -2.81 -18.30 22.69
CA LEU A 232 -1.44 -18.81 22.60
C LEU A 232 -1.02 -19.39 23.95
N THR A 233 -0.56 -20.65 23.96
CA THR A 233 -0.05 -21.31 25.17
C THR A 233 1.44 -21.05 25.35
N VAL A 234 1.94 -21.23 26.58
CA VAL A 234 3.37 -21.08 26.90
C VAL A 234 4.24 -22.03 26.07
N LEU A 235 3.78 -23.26 25.86
CA LEU A 235 4.49 -24.23 25.02
C LEU A 235 4.59 -23.77 23.58
N GLN A 236 3.48 -23.25 23.02
CA GLN A 236 3.47 -22.70 21.66
C GLN A 236 4.36 -21.45 21.55
N ALA A 237 4.34 -20.59 22.56
CA ALA A 237 5.19 -19.40 22.60
C ALA A 237 6.68 -19.78 22.59
N ILE A 238 7.10 -20.77 23.38
CA ILE A 238 8.49 -21.27 23.37
C ILE A 238 8.83 -21.88 22.00
N SER A 239 7.88 -22.59 21.39
CA SER A 239 8.06 -23.18 20.05
C SER A 239 8.24 -22.10 18.96
N LEU A 240 7.51 -20.98 19.05
CA LEU A 240 7.71 -19.82 18.16
C LEU A 240 9.12 -19.24 18.28
N ALA A 241 9.69 -19.25 19.49
CA ALA A 241 11.08 -18.85 19.72
C ALA A 241 12.12 -19.90 19.26
N GLY A 242 11.71 -20.93 18.52
CA GLY A 242 12.57 -21.99 18.03
C GLY A 242 12.87 -23.10 19.05
N GLY A 243 12.14 -23.13 20.17
CA GLY A 243 12.35 -24.07 21.24
C GLY A 243 13.46 -23.66 22.23
N VAL A 244 13.70 -24.51 23.23
CA VAL A 244 14.77 -24.31 24.21
C VAL A 244 16.14 -24.64 23.62
N THR A 245 17.20 -23.98 24.10
CA THR A 245 18.58 -24.35 23.75
C THR A 245 18.98 -25.66 24.42
N PRO A 246 20.11 -26.32 24.02
CA PRO A 246 20.63 -27.48 24.71
C PRO A 246 20.96 -27.25 26.19
N LYS A 247 21.12 -26.01 26.62
CA LYS A 247 21.33 -25.60 28.01
C LYS A 247 20.02 -25.23 28.72
N GLY A 248 18.93 -25.03 27.96
CA GLY A 248 17.65 -24.62 28.49
C GLY A 248 16.84 -25.79 29.10
N SER A 249 15.88 -25.44 29.95
CA SER A 249 14.94 -26.41 30.51
C SER A 249 13.50 -25.94 30.31
N ASP A 250 12.71 -26.73 29.60
CA ASP A 250 11.28 -26.53 29.40
C ASP A 250 10.45 -26.60 30.71
N ARG A 251 11.01 -27.24 31.75
CA ARG A 251 10.39 -27.34 33.10
C ARG A 251 10.72 -26.14 33.98
N ARG A 252 11.70 -25.32 33.60
CA ARG A 252 12.16 -24.15 34.39
C ARG A 252 11.81 -22.86 33.71
N VAL A 253 10.52 -22.70 33.45
CA VAL A 253 9.95 -21.49 32.82
C VAL A 253 9.31 -20.63 33.89
N GLU A 254 9.54 -19.35 33.85
CA GLU A 254 8.90 -18.32 34.66
C GLU A 254 8.27 -17.27 33.80
N ILE A 255 7.09 -16.81 34.17
CA ILE A 255 6.43 -15.65 33.56
C ILE A 255 6.47 -14.49 34.55
N LYS A 256 6.97 -13.35 34.13
CA LYS A 256 6.78 -12.10 34.84
C LYS A 256 5.60 -11.38 34.19
N ARG A 257 4.55 -11.18 34.98
CA ARG A 257 3.30 -10.56 34.56
C ARG A 257 3.04 -9.31 35.40
N ALA A 258 2.55 -8.26 34.79
CA ALA A 258 2.07 -7.09 35.53
C ALA A 258 0.79 -7.45 36.28
N GLY A 259 0.82 -7.34 37.61
CA GLY A 259 -0.36 -7.48 38.46
C GLY A 259 -1.29 -6.27 38.33
N LYS A 260 -2.50 -6.39 38.88
CA LYS A 260 -3.50 -5.31 38.88
C LYS A 260 -3.00 -4.01 39.55
N ASP A 261 -2.05 -4.15 40.47
CA ASP A 261 -1.47 -3.02 41.22
C ASP A 261 -0.18 -2.48 40.58
N GLY A 262 0.14 -2.87 39.34
CA GLY A 262 1.37 -2.49 38.66
C GLY A 262 2.63 -3.20 39.17
N GLN A 263 2.53 -4.06 40.20
CA GLN A 263 3.64 -4.87 40.69
C GLN A 263 3.86 -6.09 39.77
N GLN A 264 5.13 -6.45 39.54
CA GLN A 264 5.46 -7.63 38.78
C GLN A 264 5.27 -8.89 39.63
N VAL A 265 4.45 -9.81 39.15
CA VAL A 265 4.24 -11.11 39.75
C VAL A 265 5.01 -12.17 38.97
N VAL A 266 5.78 -13.01 39.65
CA VAL A 266 6.47 -14.15 39.04
C VAL A 266 5.61 -15.39 39.17
N ILE A 267 5.23 -15.96 38.02
CA ILE A 267 4.36 -17.13 37.92
C ILE A 267 5.20 -18.29 37.37
N LYS A 268 4.99 -19.50 37.88
CA LYS A 268 5.51 -20.72 37.28
C LYS A 268 4.39 -21.34 36.42
N PRO A 269 4.42 -21.13 35.11
CA PRO A 269 3.33 -21.55 34.24
C PRO A 269 3.38 -23.08 34.01
N LYS A 270 2.21 -23.64 33.72
CA LYS A 270 2.11 -24.94 33.07
C LYS A 270 2.25 -24.76 31.53
N PRO A 271 2.67 -25.82 30.78
CA PRO A 271 2.83 -25.73 29.34
C PRO A 271 1.59 -25.24 28.57
N ASN A 272 0.40 -25.57 29.09
CA ASN A 272 -0.91 -25.25 28.50
C ASN A 272 -1.52 -23.94 29.02
N ASP A 273 -0.86 -23.24 29.93
CA ASP A 273 -1.34 -21.91 30.37
C ASP A 273 -1.25 -20.89 29.25
N PHE A 274 -2.21 -19.98 29.20
CA PHE A 274 -2.24 -18.95 28.18
C PHE A 274 -1.30 -17.80 28.52
N VAL A 275 -0.59 -17.34 27.49
CA VAL A 275 0.20 -16.12 27.54
C VAL A 275 -0.75 -14.92 27.50
N GLN A 276 -0.41 -13.88 28.26
CA GLN A 276 -1.17 -12.62 28.29
C GLN A 276 -0.34 -11.49 27.70
N PRO A 277 -0.99 -10.38 27.33
CA PRO A 277 -0.28 -9.19 26.87
C PRO A 277 0.78 -8.77 27.87
N ASP A 278 1.93 -8.36 27.34
CA ASP A 278 3.12 -7.88 28.08
C ASP A 278 3.76 -8.91 29.03
N ASP A 279 3.39 -10.20 28.91
CA ASP A 279 4.09 -11.25 29.64
C ASP A 279 5.56 -11.31 29.21
N VAL A 280 6.44 -11.49 30.19
CA VAL A 280 7.86 -11.79 29.96
C VAL A 280 8.14 -13.24 30.38
N ILE A 281 8.24 -14.11 29.39
CA ILE A 281 8.53 -15.53 29.56
C ILE A 281 10.06 -15.69 29.66
N ARG A 282 10.54 -16.23 30.75
CA ARG A 282 11.96 -16.51 30.96
C ARG A 282 12.21 -18.01 31.07
N VAL A 283 12.99 -18.55 30.14
CA VAL A 283 13.46 -19.93 30.19
C VAL A 283 14.81 -19.94 30.89
N LYS A 284 14.92 -20.72 31.96
CA LYS A 284 16.15 -20.85 32.74
C LYS A 284 17.02 -22.03 32.23
N GLU A 285 18.31 -21.94 32.57
CA GLU A 285 19.24 -23.04 32.31
C GLU A 285 18.83 -24.31 33.03
N SER A 286 19.12 -25.46 32.42
CA SER A 286 19.09 -26.76 33.07
C SER A 286 20.18 -26.84 34.15
N ILE A 287 19.89 -27.52 35.25
CA ILE A 287 20.86 -27.64 36.34
C ILE A 287 21.82 -28.83 36.09
N PHE A 288 21.63 -29.56 34.97
CA PHE A 288 22.44 -30.74 34.64
C PHE A 288 22.97 -30.67 33.22
#